data_af6bdab7171b378159f7c226f15f4304
#
_entry.id   af6bdab7171b378159f7c226f15f4304
#
_cell.length_a   1.000
_cell.length_b   1.000
_cell.length_c   1.000
_cell.angle_alpha   90.00
_cell.angle_beta   90.00
_cell.angle_gamma   90.00
#
_symmetry.space_group_name_H-M   'P 1'
#
loop_
_entity.id
_entity.type
_entity.pdbx_description
1 polymer ?
#
loop_
_entity_poly.entity_id
_entity_poly.type
_entity_poly.pdbx_seq_one_letter_code
_entity_poly.pdbx_strand_id
1 'polypeptide(L)'
;MEVRCTQCGAELEVAADARLLQCGFCDTALVVDGRATLFHEVLVPTVGVDGVAGHLRRFFASSAVAADVEKQAVVEDPQLEFFPFWAFTVAGGGGERVILQPAAPSALQGLHGLSLPVGAGRPMSTDVTGGHPVVEPEVPPETARTWLHDRDPGLEVRRTVLTHVPLYRVTYGWRGRRWRAAVDGVTGRVFPADFPTRAETPFRAVAVTALVVFGVEGLLITNPLLKLVVYLVTAVPLLGLAWWTSRSA
;
A
#
# COMPACT_ATOMS: atom_id res chain seq x y z
N MET A 1 9.03 33.55 12.98
CA MET A 1 7.65 33.98 12.64
C MET A 1 6.70 33.55 13.74
N GLU A 2 5.57 34.26 13.88
CA GLU A 2 4.54 33.89 14.86
C GLU A 2 3.53 32.94 14.26
N VAL A 3 3.21 31.86 15.00
CA VAL A 3 2.16 30.91 14.67
C VAL A 3 1.29 30.67 15.91
N ARG A 4 0.05 30.20 15.71
CA ARG A 4 -0.86 29.93 16.82
C ARG A 4 -1.04 28.43 17.00
N CYS A 5 -0.91 27.93 18.23
CA CYS A 5 -1.15 26.54 18.55
C CYS A 5 -2.60 26.14 18.29
N THR A 6 -2.82 25.11 17.46
CA THR A 6 -4.17 24.60 17.13
C THR A 6 -4.88 23.99 18.33
N GLN A 7 -4.14 23.53 19.37
CA GLN A 7 -4.71 22.90 20.55
C GLN A 7 -5.13 23.90 21.63
N CYS A 8 -4.21 24.80 22.03
CA CYS A 8 -4.45 25.69 23.19
C CYS A 8 -4.61 27.18 22.80
N GLY A 9 -4.40 27.53 21.53
CA GLY A 9 -4.50 28.90 21.04
C GLY A 9 -3.31 29.81 21.40
N ALA A 10 -2.28 29.33 22.10
CA ALA A 10 -1.11 30.12 22.45
C ALA A 10 -0.35 30.58 21.20
N GLU A 11 0.21 31.78 21.27
CA GLU A 11 1.10 32.31 20.26
C GLU A 11 2.53 31.76 20.48
N LEU A 12 3.14 31.27 19.39
CA LEU A 12 4.44 30.62 19.42
C LEU A 12 5.37 31.32 18.45
N GLU A 13 6.56 31.72 18.95
CA GLU A 13 7.63 32.19 18.09
C GLU A 13 8.43 31.01 17.54
N VAL A 14 8.51 30.90 16.23
CA VAL A 14 9.18 29.77 15.55
C VAL A 14 10.18 30.30 14.52
N ALA A 15 11.23 29.53 14.27
CA ALA A 15 12.17 29.83 13.21
C ALA A 15 11.45 29.78 11.84
N ALA A 16 11.92 30.57 10.88
CA ALA A 16 11.22 30.70 9.59
C ALA A 16 11.21 29.41 8.77
N ASP A 17 12.13 28.50 9.02
CA ASP A 17 12.33 27.20 8.40
C ASP A 17 11.80 26.03 9.24
N ALA A 18 11.27 26.32 10.44
CA ALA A 18 10.73 25.27 11.31
C ALA A 18 9.48 24.63 10.68
N ARG A 19 9.49 23.31 10.52
CA ARG A 19 8.35 22.52 10.02
C ARG A 19 7.63 21.76 11.14
N LEU A 20 8.38 21.28 12.11
CA LEU A 20 7.88 20.52 13.24
C LEU A 20 8.20 21.26 14.53
N LEU A 21 7.27 21.34 15.46
CA LEU A 21 7.45 21.98 16.73
C LEU A 21 6.63 21.30 17.83
N GLN A 22 7.02 21.52 19.08
CA GLN A 22 6.25 21.19 20.26
C GLN A 22 5.79 22.48 20.93
N CYS A 23 4.51 22.56 21.27
CA CYS A 23 3.97 23.74 21.95
C CYS A 23 4.53 23.82 23.38
N GLY A 24 5.23 24.93 23.70
CA GLY A 24 5.79 25.15 25.03
C GLY A 24 4.76 25.36 26.16
N PHE A 25 3.45 25.42 25.83
CA PHE A 25 2.37 25.63 26.82
C PHE A 25 1.55 24.36 27.09
N CYS A 26 1.31 23.53 26.07
CA CYS A 26 0.45 22.35 26.21
C CYS A 26 1.11 21.05 25.69
N ASP A 27 2.38 21.10 25.37
CA ASP A 27 3.22 19.99 24.90
C ASP A 27 2.72 19.27 23.63
N THR A 28 1.70 19.84 22.95
CA THR A 28 1.20 19.25 21.71
C THR A 28 2.23 19.34 20.59
N ALA A 29 2.49 18.22 19.93
CA ALA A 29 3.30 18.20 18.72
C ALA A 29 2.52 18.77 17.54
N LEU A 30 3.14 19.66 16.78
CA LEU A 30 2.53 20.43 15.72
C LEU A 30 3.40 20.46 14.48
N VAL A 31 2.75 20.63 13.32
CA VAL A 31 3.37 20.92 12.03
C VAL A 31 3.05 22.35 11.65
N VAL A 32 4.05 23.09 11.20
CA VAL A 32 3.88 24.46 10.70
C VAL A 32 3.43 24.39 9.23
N ASP A 33 2.30 25.02 8.94
CA ASP A 33 1.75 25.18 7.59
C ASP A 33 1.43 26.65 7.33
N GLY A 34 2.37 27.34 6.72
CA GLY A 34 2.31 28.78 6.55
C GLY A 34 2.29 29.51 7.90
N ARG A 35 1.17 30.17 8.27
CA ARG A 35 0.93 30.81 9.56
C ARG A 35 0.03 30.00 10.50
N ALA A 36 -0.45 28.85 10.05
CA ALA A 36 -1.25 27.90 10.83
C ALA A 36 -0.39 26.77 11.38
N THR A 37 -0.93 26.05 12.34
CA THR A 37 -0.36 24.79 12.80
C THR A 37 -1.36 23.66 12.63
N LEU A 38 -0.85 22.47 12.30
CA LEU A 38 -1.62 21.25 12.20
C LEU A 38 -1.17 20.25 13.27
N PHE A 39 -2.05 19.36 13.69
CA PHE A 39 -1.67 18.29 14.63
C PHE A 39 -0.65 17.35 14.02
N HIS A 40 0.28 16.90 14.85
CA HIS A 40 1.27 15.89 14.53
C HIS A 40 1.06 14.68 15.41
N GLU A 41 0.61 13.59 14.84
CA GLU A 41 0.23 12.36 15.52
C GLU A 41 1.09 11.19 15.06
N VAL A 42 1.16 10.15 15.88
CA VAL A 42 1.82 8.88 15.58
C VAL A 42 0.90 7.73 15.97
N LEU A 43 0.90 6.66 15.18
CA LEU A 43 0.22 5.42 15.52
C LEU A 43 1.16 4.49 16.28
N VAL A 44 0.61 3.83 17.29
CA VAL A 44 1.34 2.80 18.04
C VAL A 44 1.27 1.48 17.26
N PRO A 45 2.39 0.78 17.02
CA PRO A 45 2.35 -0.51 16.38
C PRO A 45 1.60 -1.54 17.25
N THR A 46 0.66 -2.25 16.65
CA THR A 46 -0.08 -3.37 17.26
C THR A 46 0.46 -4.72 16.82
N VAL A 47 1.14 -4.73 15.67
CA VAL A 47 1.87 -5.89 15.15
C VAL A 47 3.29 -5.83 15.69
N GLY A 48 3.69 -6.81 16.48
CA GLY A 48 5.07 -6.96 16.92
C GLY A 48 5.98 -7.45 15.79
N VAL A 49 7.28 -7.23 15.92
CA VAL A 49 8.29 -7.66 14.93
C VAL A 49 8.19 -9.16 14.60
N ASP A 50 7.90 -10.00 15.60
CA ASP A 50 7.73 -11.45 15.43
C ASP A 50 6.51 -11.81 14.56
N GLY A 51 5.50 -10.96 14.54
CA GLY A 51 4.29 -11.12 13.72
C GLY A 51 4.51 -10.85 12.22
N VAL A 52 5.54 -10.05 11.88
CA VAL A 52 5.80 -9.59 10.51
C VAL A 52 5.98 -10.77 9.55
N ALA A 53 6.74 -11.79 9.96
CA ALA A 53 6.97 -12.98 9.14
C ALA A 53 5.66 -13.71 8.75
N GLY A 54 4.69 -13.76 9.67
CA GLY A 54 3.37 -14.36 9.40
C GLY A 54 2.57 -13.58 8.36
N HIS A 55 2.64 -12.24 8.37
CA HIS A 55 1.98 -11.40 7.38
C HIS A 55 2.62 -11.55 6.00
N LEU A 56 3.95 -11.60 5.93
CA LEU A 56 4.68 -11.84 4.68
C LEU A 56 4.37 -13.20 4.07
N ARG A 57 4.33 -14.28 4.88
CA ARG A 57 3.98 -15.61 4.38
C ARG A 57 2.59 -15.62 3.73
N ARG A 58 1.58 -14.98 4.35
CA ARG A 58 0.25 -14.84 3.73
C ARG A 58 0.29 -14.09 2.41
N PHE A 59 1.10 -13.03 2.32
CA PHE A 59 1.30 -12.30 1.07
C PHE A 59 1.96 -13.19 0.01
N PHE A 60 3.02 -13.93 0.36
CA PHE A 60 3.72 -14.83 -0.55
C PHE A 60 2.83 -15.99 -1.04
N ALA A 61 1.88 -16.46 -0.22
CA ALA A 61 0.91 -17.48 -0.58
C ALA A 61 -0.22 -16.97 -1.48
N SER A 62 -0.27 -15.65 -1.77
CA SER A 62 -1.32 -15.08 -2.62
C SER A 62 -1.16 -15.49 -4.08
N SER A 63 -2.27 -15.48 -4.83
CA SER A 63 -2.29 -15.81 -6.25
C SER A 63 -1.50 -14.84 -7.14
N ALA A 64 -1.18 -13.64 -6.65
CA ALA A 64 -0.40 -12.64 -7.38
C ALA A 64 1.10 -12.96 -7.38
N VAL A 65 1.60 -13.64 -6.35
CA VAL A 65 3.02 -13.93 -6.15
C VAL A 65 3.38 -15.29 -6.75
N ALA A 66 4.60 -15.45 -7.28
CA ALA A 66 5.09 -16.71 -7.81
C ALA A 66 5.04 -17.82 -6.75
N ALA A 67 4.56 -19.01 -7.14
CA ALA A 67 4.15 -20.08 -6.21
C ALA A 67 5.25 -20.62 -5.28
N ASP A 68 6.51 -20.50 -5.66
CA ASP A 68 7.65 -21.00 -4.88
C ASP A 68 8.27 -19.96 -3.94
N VAL A 69 7.83 -18.69 -4.01
CA VAL A 69 8.31 -17.61 -3.12
C VAL A 69 8.06 -17.94 -1.66
N GLU A 70 6.88 -18.43 -1.31
CA GLU A 70 6.54 -18.77 0.07
C GLU A 70 7.52 -19.76 0.70
N LYS A 71 8.08 -20.70 -0.10
CA LYS A 71 8.97 -21.76 0.38
C LYS A 71 10.45 -21.41 0.29
N GLN A 72 10.83 -20.53 -0.63
CA GLN A 72 12.22 -20.27 -1.00
C GLN A 72 12.70 -18.87 -0.63
N ALA A 73 11.81 -17.94 -0.32
CA ALA A 73 12.20 -16.59 0.07
C ALA A 73 12.94 -16.60 1.41
N VAL A 74 14.07 -15.93 1.43
CA VAL A 74 14.85 -15.66 2.65
C VAL A 74 14.57 -14.21 3.06
N VAL A 75 13.89 -14.03 4.19
CA VAL A 75 13.51 -12.73 4.72
C VAL A 75 14.60 -12.21 5.64
N GLU A 76 15.06 -10.99 5.43
CA GLU A 76 15.98 -10.27 6.33
C GLU A 76 15.21 -9.70 7.53
N ASP A 77 15.93 -9.31 8.60
CA ASP A 77 15.32 -8.74 9.80
C ASP A 77 14.52 -7.48 9.49
N PRO A 78 13.25 -7.41 9.89
CA PRO A 78 12.41 -6.24 9.68
C PRO A 78 12.94 -5.01 10.40
N GLN A 79 12.92 -3.86 9.74
CA GLN A 79 13.32 -2.58 10.31
C GLN A 79 12.10 -1.70 10.49
N LEU A 80 11.75 -1.36 11.74
CA LEU A 80 10.65 -0.45 12.04
C LEU A 80 11.06 0.99 11.72
N GLU A 81 10.21 1.69 10.98
CA GLU A 81 10.26 3.13 10.77
C GLU A 81 8.86 3.74 10.85
N PHE A 82 8.78 5.03 11.12
CA PHE A 82 7.53 5.77 11.14
C PHE A 82 7.41 6.61 9.87
N PHE A 83 6.50 6.23 8.97
CA PHE A 83 6.33 6.86 7.68
C PHE A 83 5.20 7.90 7.71
N PRO A 84 5.40 9.13 7.17
CA PRO A 84 4.44 10.22 7.27
C PRO A 84 3.30 10.09 6.25
N PHE A 85 2.09 10.39 6.72
CA PHE A 85 0.89 10.52 5.91
C PHE A 85 0.13 11.80 6.29
N TRP A 86 -0.45 12.47 5.33
CA TRP A 86 -1.51 13.42 5.56
C TRP A 86 -2.83 12.65 5.75
N ALA A 87 -3.36 12.71 6.96
CA ALA A 87 -4.65 12.15 7.31
C ALA A 87 -5.74 13.22 7.14
N PHE A 88 -6.59 13.04 6.16
CA PHE A 88 -7.73 13.92 5.89
C PHE A 88 -9.00 13.30 6.45
N THR A 89 -9.60 13.94 7.45
CA THR A 89 -10.97 13.59 7.84
C THR A 89 -11.92 14.27 6.86
N VAL A 90 -12.68 13.46 6.14
CA VAL A 90 -13.60 13.93 5.10
C VAL A 90 -15.04 13.58 5.46
N ALA A 91 -15.95 14.50 5.11
CA ALA A 91 -17.38 14.27 5.17
C ALA A 91 -17.88 13.83 3.79
N GLY A 92 -18.80 12.87 3.77
CA GLY A 92 -19.44 12.36 2.56
C GLY A 92 -20.72 11.60 2.89
N GLY A 93 -21.43 11.11 1.87
CA GLY A 93 -22.76 10.49 2.02
C GLY A 93 -22.90 9.26 2.93
N GLY A 94 -21.82 8.81 3.58
CA GLY A 94 -21.81 7.70 4.55
C GLY A 94 -21.26 8.06 5.92
N GLY A 95 -21.06 9.35 6.23
CA GLY A 95 -20.47 9.83 7.49
C GLY A 95 -19.02 10.32 7.34
N GLU A 96 -18.33 10.49 8.46
CA GLU A 96 -16.92 10.89 8.48
C GLU A 96 -16.00 9.66 8.30
N ARG A 97 -15.00 9.83 7.47
CA ARG A 97 -13.92 8.81 7.28
C ARG A 97 -12.56 9.49 7.16
N VAL A 98 -11.50 8.75 7.48
CA VAL A 98 -10.12 9.21 7.32
C VAL A 98 -9.55 8.64 6.03
N ILE A 99 -8.99 9.52 5.19
CA ILE A 99 -8.25 9.16 3.98
C ILE A 99 -6.79 9.56 4.17
N LEU A 100 -5.89 8.61 3.90
CA LEU A 100 -4.46 8.82 4.01
C LEU A 100 -3.83 9.09 2.63
N GLN A 101 -2.97 10.10 2.61
CA GLN A 101 -2.10 10.40 1.47
C GLN A 101 -0.64 10.37 1.94
N PRO A 102 0.26 9.62 1.29
CA PRO A 102 1.67 9.64 1.63
C PRO A 102 2.21 11.08 1.64
N ALA A 103 2.90 11.45 2.72
CA ALA A 103 3.53 12.75 2.87
C ALA A 103 5.02 12.75 2.50
N ALA A 104 5.54 11.60 2.04
CA ALA A 104 6.89 11.46 1.50
C ALA A 104 6.88 10.54 0.27
N PRO A 105 7.87 10.65 -0.63
CA PRO A 105 8.00 9.76 -1.78
C PRO A 105 8.17 8.30 -1.35
N SER A 106 7.49 7.38 -2.03
CA SER A 106 7.60 5.95 -1.75
C SER A 106 7.42 5.12 -3.00
N ALA A 107 8.22 4.07 -3.13
CA ALA A 107 8.06 3.05 -4.17
C ALA A 107 7.03 1.96 -3.80
N LEU A 108 6.51 1.98 -2.57
CA LEU A 108 5.57 0.96 -2.09
C LEU A 108 4.21 1.08 -2.79
N GLN A 109 3.76 -0.03 -3.36
CA GLN A 109 2.49 -0.08 -4.09
C GLN A 109 1.30 -0.15 -3.11
N GLY A 110 0.26 0.62 -3.42
CA GLY A 110 -1.01 0.54 -2.69
C GLY A 110 -1.04 1.29 -1.35
N LEU A 111 -0.02 2.09 -1.00
CA LEU A 111 -0.02 2.92 0.22
C LEU A 111 -1.23 3.86 0.32
N HIS A 112 -1.73 4.37 -0.81
CA HIS A 112 -2.95 5.18 -0.86
C HIS A 112 -4.23 4.44 -0.42
N GLY A 113 -4.17 3.12 -0.33
CA GLY A 113 -5.27 2.28 0.16
C GLY A 113 -5.19 1.97 1.65
N LEU A 114 -4.26 2.60 2.38
CA LEU A 114 -4.20 2.49 3.83
C LEU A 114 -5.40 3.22 4.43
N SER A 115 -6.07 2.58 5.37
CA SER A 115 -7.19 3.16 6.12
C SER A 115 -6.92 3.05 7.61
N LEU A 116 -7.30 4.09 8.35
CA LEU A 116 -7.14 4.12 9.80
C LEU A 116 -8.49 4.33 10.47
N PRO A 117 -8.69 3.78 11.69
CA PRO A 117 -9.80 4.17 12.54
C PRO A 117 -9.70 5.66 12.89
N VAL A 118 -10.82 6.34 12.96
CA VAL A 118 -10.88 7.73 13.43
C VAL A 118 -10.40 7.81 14.87
N GLY A 119 -9.46 8.74 15.16
CA GLY A 119 -8.98 8.97 16.52
C GLY A 119 -7.94 7.96 17.04
N ALA A 120 -7.34 7.15 16.16
CA ALA A 120 -6.32 6.17 16.57
C ALA A 120 -4.93 6.80 16.87
N GLY A 121 -4.70 8.06 16.48
CA GLY A 121 -3.42 8.74 16.65
C GLY A 121 -3.18 9.18 18.10
N ARG A 122 -1.91 9.16 18.53
CA ARG A 122 -1.42 9.80 19.75
C ARG A 122 -0.55 11.00 19.37
N PRO A 123 -0.40 12.01 20.24
CA PRO A 123 0.55 13.08 20.00
C PRO A 123 1.94 12.51 19.71
N MET A 124 2.62 13.05 18.71
CA MET A 124 3.96 12.63 18.34
C MET A 124 4.93 12.88 19.49
N SER A 125 5.67 11.88 19.89
CA SER A 125 6.73 11.99 20.89
C SER A 125 7.80 10.91 20.69
N THR A 126 9.02 11.18 21.19
CA THR A 126 10.13 10.22 21.14
C THR A 126 9.83 8.95 21.93
N ASP A 127 9.07 9.06 23.02
CA ASP A 127 8.68 7.93 23.86
C ASP A 127 7.81 6.94 23.09
N VAL A 128 6.90 7.45 22.23
CA VAL A 128 6.01 6.62 21.43
C VAL A 128 6.77 5.94 20.26
N THR A 129 7.73 6.64 19.66
CA THR A 129 8.54 6.07 18.57
C THR A 129 9.64 5.12 19.05
N GLY A 130 9.97 5.14 20.35
CA GLY A 130 11.03 4.31 20.94
C GLY A 130 12.41 4.56 20.32
N GLY A 131 12.66 5.73 19.74
CA GLY A 131 13.91 6.07 19.06
C GLY A 131 14.06 5.44 17.66
N HIS A 132 13.02 4.76 17.14
CA HIS A 132 13.05 4.28 15.76
C HIS A 132 13.04 5.44 14.75
N PRO A 133 13.59 5.24 13.54
CA PRO A 133 13.61 6.25 12.50
C PRO A 133 12.23 6.83 12.19
N VAL A 134 12.15 8.15 12.11
CA VAL A 134 10.97 8.91 11.71
C VAL A 134 11.28 9.56 10.38
N VAL A 135 10.52 9.24 9.34
CA VAL A 135 10.70 9.84 8.02
C VAL A 135 10.06 11.22 8.00
N GLU A 136 10.79 12.22 7.54
CA GLU A 136 10.28 13.58 7.45
C GLU A 136 9.26 13.74 6.31
N PRO A 137 8.21 14.57 6.48
CA PRO A 137 7.29 14.89 5.40
C PRO A 137 7.97 15.79 4.36
N GLU A 138 7.92 15.39 3.09
CA GLU A 138 8.43 16.15 1.95
C GLU A 138 7.30 16.77 1.11
N VAL A 139 6.12 16.16 1.12
CA VAL A 139 4.94 16.62 0.37
C VAL A 139 4.15 17.60 1.23
N PRO A 140 3.91 18.84 0.76
CA PRO A 140 3.09 19.81 1.49
C PRO A 140 1.62 19.32 1.61
N PRO A 141 0.89 19.71 2.68
CA PRO A 141 -0.51 19.29 2.87
C PRO A 141 -1.43 19.76 1.74
N GLU A 142 -1.18 20.95 1.17
CA GLU A 142 -1.96 21.48 0.05
C GLU A 142 -1.80 20.64 -1.21
N THR A 143 -0.58 20.17 -1.50
CA THR A 143 -0.34 19.27 -2.64
C THR A 143 -1.09 17.94 -2.45
N ALA A 144 -1.02 17.37 -1.26
CA ALA A 144 -1.74 16.14 -0.94
C ALA A 144 -3.27 16.31 -1.00
N ARG A 145 -3.77 17.49 -0.60
CA ARG A 145 -5.19 17.86 -0.70
C ARG A 145 -5.64 18.00 -2.16
N THR A 146 -4.82 18.59 -3.02
CA THR A 146 -5.09 18.66 -4.47
C THR A 146 -5.22 17.27 -5.07
N TRP A 147 -4.30 16.34 -4.79
CA TRP A 147 -4.40 14.95 -5.25
C TRP A 147 -5.67 14.24 -4.77
N LEU A 148 -6.11 14.53 -3.54
CA LEU A 148 -7.36 13.99 -3.02
C LEU A 148 -8.55 14.54 -3.80
N HIS A 149 -8.59 15.86 -4.03
CA HIS A 149 -9.66 16.54 -4.76
C HIS A 149 -9.75 16.08 -6.22
N ASP A 150 -8.61 15.93 -6.90
CA ASP A 150 -8.58 15.46 -8.30
C ASP A 150 -9.14 14.04 -8.45
N ARG A 151 -8.92 13.20 -7.43
CA ARG A 151 -9.43 11.83 -7.41
C ARG A 151 -10.90 11.74 -7.01
N ASP A 152 -11.36 12.59 -6.11
CA ASP A 152 -12.73 12.61 -5.60
C ASP A 152 -13.18 14.06 -5.28
N PRO A 153 -13.65 14.80 -6.31
CA PRO A 153 -14.02 16.23 -6.16
C PRO A 153 -15.19 16.49 -5.20
N GLY A 154 -15.96 15.46 -4.84
CA GLY A 154 -17.12 15.57 -3.95
C GLY A 154 -16.79 15.50 -2.46
N LEU A 155 -15.52 15.33 -2.07
CA LEU A 155 -15.13 15.22 -0.67
C LEU A 155 -14.87 16.59 -0.03
N GLU A 156 -15.48 16.81 1.12
CA GLU A 156 -15.23 17.99 1.96
C GLU A 156 -14.23 17.62 3.06
N VAL A 157 -13.03 18.22 3.02
CA VAL A 157 -12.00 18.02 4.06
C VAL A 157 -12.34 18.86 5.28
N ARG A 158 -12.60 18.20 6.42
CA ARG A 158 -12.92 18.81 7.71
C ARG A 158 -11.69 19.02 8.59
N ARG A 159 -10.75 18.07 8.56
CA ARG A 159 -9.54 18.12 9.38
C ARG A 159 -8.36 17.55 8.59
N THR A 160 -7.18 18.15 8.79
CA THR A 160 -5.90 17.68 8.26
C THR A 160 -4.94 17.46 9.41
N VAL A 161 -4.29 16.31 9.44
CA VAL A 161 -3.33 15.91 10.49
C VAL A 161 -2.13 15.25 9.82
N LEU A 162 -0.91 15.56 10.28
CA LEU A 162 0.25 14.74 9.94
C LEU A 162 0.27 13.52 10.85
N THR A 163 0.15 12.33 10.28
CA THR A 163 0.13 11.08 11.03
C THR A 163 1.28 10.19 10.59
N HIS A 164 2.15 9.81 11.52
CA HIS A 164 3.20 8.84 11.28
C HIS A 164 2.67 7.43 11.55
N VAL A 165 2.79 6.57 10.52
CA VAL A 165 2.34 5.17 10.56
C VAL A 165 3.56 4.27 10.72
N PRO A 166 3.56 3.34 11.69
CA PRO A 166 4.66 2.38 11.84
C PRO A 166 4.66 1.41 10.66
N LEU A 167 5.75 1.37 9.92
CA LEU A 167 5.98 0.44 8.81
C LEU A 167 7.22 -0.40 9.10
N TYR A 168 7.11 -1.71 9.03
CA TYR A 168 8.26 -2.61 9.03
C TYR A 168 8.79 -2.75 7.62
N ARG A 169 9.92 -2.11 7.30
CA ARG A 169 10.62 -2.33 6.03
C ARG A 169 11.25 -3.71 6.04
N VAL A 170 11.02 -4.45 4.98
CA VAL A 170 11.50 -5.81 4.81
C VAL A 170 12.18 -5.95 3.46
N THR A 171 13.36 -6.56 3.48
CA THR A 171 14.02 -7.06 2.29
C THR A 171 13.94 -8.59 2.30
N TYR A 172 13.67 -9.19 1.15
CA TYR A 172 13.72 -10.64 1.00
C TYR A 172 14.42 -11.04 -0.29
N GLY A 173 15.20 -12.11 -0.19
CA GLY A 173 15.92 -12.71 -1.32
C GLY A 173 15.10 -13.85 -1.92
N TRP A 174 15.01 -13.90 -3.27
CA TRP A 174 14.45 -15.02 -4.00
C TRP A 174 15.11 -15.15 -5.38
N ARG A 175 15.56 -16.34 -5.73
CA ARG A 175 16.27 -16.65 -6.99
C ARG A 175 17.42 -15.68 -7.32
N GLY A 176 18.24 -15.35 -6.31
CA GLY A 176 19.39 -14.47 -6.45
C GLY A 176 19.06 -12.97 -6.60
N ARG A 177 17.79 -12.59 -6.52
CA ARG A 177 17.34 -11.19 -6.58
C ARG A 177 16.78 -10.75 -5.22
N ARG A 178 17.01 -9.48 -4.87
CA ARG A 178 16.47 -8.85 -3.66
C ARG A 178 15.21 -8.07 -4.00
N TRP A 179 14.21 -8.21 -3.15
CA TRP A 179 12.90 -7.60 -3.26
C TRP A 179 12.59 -6.81 -2.00
N ARG A 180 11.78 -5.78 -2.08
CA ARG A 180 11.46 -4.93 -0.95
C ARG A 180 9.95 -4.83 -0.75
N ALA A 181 9.54 -4.84 0.51
CA ALA A 181 8.17 -4.63 0.93
C ALA A 181 8.15 -3.86 2.25
N ALA A 182 6.99 -3.35 2.63
CA ALA A 182 6.72 -2.92 3.99
C ALA A 182 5.49 -3.63 4.53
N VAL A 183 5.49 -3.88 5.84
CA VAL A 183 4.32 -4.40 6.56
C VAL A 183 3.83 -3.31 7.50
N ASP A 184 2.56 -2.95 7.36
CA ASP A 184 1.90 -1.99 8.25
C ASP A 184 1.90 -2.52 9.68
N GLY A 185 2.50 -1.80 10.59
CA GLY A 185 2.61 -2.16 12.00
C GLY A 185 1.28 -2.09 12.76
N VAL A 186 0.22 -1.57 12.15
CA VAL A 186 -1.12 -1.51 12.76
C VAL A 186 -2.01 -2.65 12.26
N THR A 187 -2.12 -2.82 10.94
CA THR A 187 -3.06 -3.79 10.33
C THR A 187 -2.39 -5.08 9.88
N GLY A 188 -1.08 -5.09 9.75
CA GLY A 188 -0.31 -6.21 9.17
C GLY A 188 -0.44 -6.32 7.65
N ARG A 189 -1.03 -5.32 6.98
CA ARG A 189 -1.12 -5.32 5.52
C ARG A 189 0.27 -5.16 4.90
N VAL A 190 0.53 -5.91 3.83
CA VAL A 190 1.81 -5.88 3.11
C VAL A 190 1.71 -4.95 1.90
N PHE A 191 2.68 -4.06 1.78
CA PHE A 191 2.85 -3.12 0.68
C PHE A 191 4.18 -3.43 -0.04
N PRO A 192 4.18 -4.18 -1.14
CA PRO A 192 5.40 -4.45 -1.88
C PRO A 192 5.86 -3.21 -2.66
N ALA A 193 7.17 -2.99 -2.78
CA ALA A 193 7.71 -2.05 -3.76
C ALA A 193 7.66 -2.68 -5.15
N ASP A 194 8.17 -3.89 -5.25
CA ASP A 194 7.94 -4.81 -6.36
C ASP A 194 7.92 -6.25 -5.80
N PHE A 195 7.47 -7.22 -6.60
CA PHE A 195 7.43 -8.63 -6.18
C PHE A 195 7.44 -9.57 -7.37
N PRO A 196 7.94 -10.80 -7.19
CA PRO A 196 7.94 -11.80 -8.24
C PRO A 196 6.49 -12.21 -8.57
N THR A 197 6.02 -11.75 -9.71
CA THR A 197 4.66 -12.06 -10.18
C THR A 197 4.57 -13.49 -10.71
N ARG A 198 3.40 -14.08 -10.59
CA ARG A 198 3.12 -15.38 -11.19
C ARG A 198 3.22 -15.27 -12.72
N ALA A 199 3.93 -16.19 -13.35
CA ALA A 199 4.08 -16.19 -14.80
C ALA A 199 2.73 -16.50 -15.48
N GLU A 200 2.18 -15.56 -16.23
CA GLU A 200 0.98 -15.75 -17.04
C GLU A 200 1.28 -16.44 -18.39
N THR A 201 2.56 -16.60 -18.72
CA THR A 201 3.01 -17.11 -20.02
C THR A 201 2.39 -18.45 -20.40
N PRO A 202 2.26 -19.45 -19.49
CA PRO A 202 1.64 -20.72 -19.83
C PRO A 202 0.17 -20.58 -20.27
N PHE A 203 -0.59 -19.74 -19.57
CA PHE A 203 -2.01 -19.53 -19.86
C PHE A 203 -2.23 -18.79 -21.18
N ARG A 204 -1.38 -17.79 -21.47
CA ARG A 204 -1.38 -17.06 -22.76
C ARG A 204 -1.04 -18.00 -23.92
N ALA A 205 -0.05 -18.88 -23.76
CA ALA A 205 0.31 -19.84 -24.78
C ALA A 205 -0.86 -20.80 -25.08
N VAL A 206 -1.52 -21.34 -24.05
CA VAL A 206 -2.69 -22.20 -24.21
C VAL A 206 -3.84 -21.46 -24.89
N ALA A 207 -4.13 -20.22 -24.48
CA ALA A 207 -5.20 -19.41 -25.06
C ALA A 207 -4.94 -19.09 -26.54
N VAL A 208 -3.72 -18.70 -26.90
CA VAL A 208 -3.33 -18.44 -28.30
C VAL A 208 -3.40 -19.72 -29.14
N THR A 209 -2.92 -20.85 -28.61
CA THR A 209 -2.99 -22.14 -29.29
C THR A 209 -4.44 -22.53 -29.54
N ALA A 210 -5.33 -22.41 -28.55
CA ALA A 210 -6.74 -22.70 -28.68
C ALA A 210 -7.41 -21.80 -29.74
N LEU A 211 -7.11 -20.49 -29.72
CA LEU A 211 -7.64 -19.53 -30.68
C LEU A 211 -7.22 -19.89 -32.11
N VAL A 212 -5.96 -20.22 -32.33
CA VAL A 212 -5.43 -20.60 -33.65
C VAL A 212 -6.07 -21.91 -34.12
N VAL A 213 -6.10 -22.93 -33.28
CA VAL A 213 -6.66 -24.26 -33.65
C VAL A 213 -8.13 -24.14 -34.02
N PHE A 214 -8.97 -23.57 -33.11
CA PHE A 214 -10.40 -23.40 -33.40
C PHE A 214 -10.69 -22.45 -34.54
N GLY A 215 -9.85 -21.41 -34.71
CA GLY A 215 -9.94 -20.47 -35.83
C GLY A 215 -9.68 -21.15 -37.17
N VAL A 216 -8.63 -21.94 -37.27
CA VAL A 216 -8.29 -22.71 -38.48
C VAL A 216 -9.38 -23.76 -38.79
N GLU A 217 -9.81 -24.56 -37.80
CA GLU A 217 -10.91 -25.51 -37.95
C GLU A 217 -12.19 -24.80 -38.40
N GLY A 218 -12.49 -23.63 -37.80
CA GLY A 218 -13.68 -22.85 -38.16
C GLY A 218 -13.69 -22.35 -39.60
N LEU A 219 -12.52 -22.06 -40.17
CA LEU A 219 -12.35 -21.58 -41.55
C LEU A 219 -12.36 -22.75 -42.57
N LEU A 220 -11.72 -23.87 -42.23
CA LEU A 220 -11.54 -24.97 -43.15
C LEU A 220 -12.76 -25.93 -43.23
N ILE A 221 -13.52 -26.08 -42.15
CA ILE A 221 -14.63 -27.02 -42.08
C ILE A 221 -15.95 -26.29 -42.35
N THR A 222 -16.55 -26.51 -43.50
CA THR A 222 -17.82 -25.87 -43.91
C THR A 222 -19.04 -26.65 -43.41
N ASN A 223 -18.92 -27.98 -43.23
CA ASN A 223 -20.03 -28.80 -42.72
C ASN A 223 -20.24 -28.63 -41.24
N PRO A 224 -21.40 -28.16 -40.74
CA PRO A 224 -21.62 -27.83 -39.35
C PRO A 224 -21.56 -29.02 -38.38
N LEU A 225 -22.02 -30.22 -38.82
CA LEU A 225 -21.96 -31.43 -38.00
C LEU A 225 -20.53 -31.92 -37.83
N LEU A 226 -19.75 -31.92 -38.93
CA LEU A 226 -18.34 -32.31 -38.89
C LEU A 226 -17.54 -31.31 -38.03
N LYS A 227 -17.81 -29.99 -38.15
CA LYS A 227 -17.19 -28.95 -37.34
C LYS A 227 -17.41 -29.20 -35.86
N LEU A 228 -18.64 -29.51 -35.45
CA LEU A 228 -18.95 -29.78 -34.04
C LEU A 228 -18.16 -31.00 -33.52
N VAL A 229 -18.07 -32.09 -34.30
CA VAL A 229 -17.31 -33.26 -33.89
C VAL A 229 -15.83 -32.97 -33.74
N VAL A 230 -15.24 -32.23 -34.69
CA VAL A 230 -13.82 -31.86 -34.64
C VAL A 230 -13.55 -30.96 -33.44
N TYR A 231 -14.39 -29.97 -33.19
CA TYR A 231 -14.23 -29.10 -32.00
C TYR A 231 -14.28 -29.86 -30.67
N LEU A 232 -15.16 -30.86 -30.55
CA LEU A 232 -15.23 -31.72 -29.37
C LEU A 232 -13.95 -32.57 -29.20
N VAL A 233 -13.42 -33.10 -30.29
CA VAL A 233 -12.19 -33.92 -30.27
C VAL A 233 -10.96 -33.07 -29.91
N THR A 234 -10.83 -31.86 -30.44
CA THR A 234 -9.69 -30.97 -30.20
C THR A 234 -9.77 -30.23 -28.86
N ALA A 235 -10.98 -30.02 -28.32
CA ALA A 235 -11.16 -29.43 -27.01
C ALA A 235 -10.56 -30.27 -25.86
N VAL A 236 -10.66 -31.62 -25.97
CA VAL A 236 -10.17 -32.53 -24.91
C VAL A 236 -8.66 -32.40 -24.65
N PRO A 237 -7.75 -32.45 -25.63
CA PRO A 237 -6.33 -32.27 -25.40
C PRO A 237 -5.98 -30.84 -24.97
N LEU A 238 -6.69 -29.81 -25.46
CA LEU A 238 -6.49 -28.43 -25.03
C LEU A 238 -6.88 -28.23 -23.57
N LEU A 239 -7.96 -28.84 -23.11
CA LEU A 239 -8.33 -28.83 -21.67
C LEU A 239 -7.30 -29.60 -20.83
N GLY A 240 -6.78 -30.70 -21.32
CA GLY A 240 -5.68 -31.45 -20.69
C GLY A 240 -4.41 -30.59 -20.55
N LEU A 241 -4.04 -29.86 -21.60
CA LEU A 241 -2.91 -28.94 -21.59
C LEU A 241 -3.14 -27.80 -20.63
N ALA A 242 -4.32 -27.18 -20.61
CA ALA A 242 -4.70 -26.13 -19.68
C ALA A 242 -4.63 -26.60 -18.22
N TRP A 243 -5.14 -27.79 -17.94
CA TRP A 243 -5.09 -28.37 -16.61
C TRP A 243 -3.65 -28.71 -16.17
N TRP A 244 -2.83 -29.25 -17.07
CA TRP A 244 -1.42 -29.53 -16.76
C TRP A 244 -0.63 -28.24 -16.49
N THR A 245 -0.80 -27.19 -17.32
CA THR A 245 -0.14 -25.90 -17.14
C THR A 245 -0.60 -25.19 -15.85
N SER A 246 -1.87 -25.37 -15.43
CA SER A 246 -2.36 -24.78 -14.18
C SER A 246 -1.73 -25.41 -12.93
N ARG A 247 -1.21 -26.63 -13.02
CA ARG A 247 -0.51 -27.33 -11.93
C ARG A 247 0.99 -27.06 -11.89
N SER A 248 1.57 -26.65 -13.01
CA SER A 248 3.01 -26.39 -13.15
C SER A 248 3.38 -24.90 -13.05
N ALA A 249 2.39 -23.99 -13.04
CA ALA A 249 2.52 -22.55 -12.81
C ALA A 249 2.27 -22.17 -11.36
#